data_5303f091e7e35c78c154bb856fd308c3
#
_entry.id   5303f091e7e35c78c154bb856fd308c3
#
_cell.length_a   1.000
_cell.length_b   1.000
_cell.length_c   1.000
_cell.angle_alpha   90.00
_cell.angle_beta   90.00
_cell.angle_gamma   90.00
#
_symmetry.space_group_name_H-M   'P 1'
#
loop_
_entity.id
_entity.type
_entity.pdbx_description
1 polymer ?
#
loop_
_entity_poly.entity_id
_entity_poly.type
_entity_poly.pdbx_seq_one_letter_code
_entity_poly.pdbx_strand_id
1 'polypeptide(L)'
;MLLPLAYLVIRAAEADPEQLASLIFRTRNLVLLRNTVLLTIGVVAATTVVAVPLAWLVVRTDIPARRAITLLSVLPLSVPGYVMAFALLGLGGNYGFMARVFNISIPRPSGYWGALVALSLYCFPYVFLNVRASLSGLDASLEESARSMGHGPARVVLRVILPHLRPALFAGWLIVAIYVLGDFGAIALMRYEVFSYAIYSQYAGAFDRVYAAWLSLMLLALALIPVVMEGRLLARARFARTGTGVARRIRRTALGVWRLPALLFAALAFAASIGLPFGMLGYWLSLSSPWAELPRVGRAFLFSAGAAAPAALAAVFIAVPLAYLRVRYPSALSRATERIVYVGYALPPLALALAMVFFSLRAARPLYQSLPLLVAAYVISFLALATGPIRAALLQAPRRLEEAARSLGLSPLAAFTRTVVPLLRRGMLASMVLVFVIAMKELPITFLLAPTGYTTLSVAVFSRTSEALLAEAAPYAAAIVLFSSLFVGLLLRYEGRGE
;
A
#
# COMPACT_ATOMS: atom_id res chain seq x y z
N MET A 1 -16.27 -7.82 10.05
CA MET A 1 -16.13 -7.10 8.78
C MET A 1 -17.44 -6.66 8.15
N LEU A 2 -18.41 -7.56 7.94
CA LEU A 2 -19.68 -7.20 7.29
C LEU A 2 -20.54 -6.26 8.14
N LEU A 3 -20.46 -6.35 9.46
CA LEU A 3 -21.29 -5.60 10.40
C LEU A 3 -21.08 -4.06 10.31
N PRO A 4 -19.85 -3.51 10.33
CA PRO A 4 -19.65 -2.08 10.10
C PRO A 4 -20.13 -1.61 8.73
N LEU A 5 -19.95 -2.42 7.68
CA LEU A 5 -20.45 -2.11 6.35
C LEU A 5 -21.99 -2.06 6.29
N ALA A 6 -22.66 -3.00 7.00
CA ALA A 6 -24.12 -2.97 7.11
C ALA A 6 -24.60 -1.65 7.76
N TYR A 7 -23.91 -1.17 8.81
CA TYR A 7 -24.22 0.12 9.41
C TYR A 7 -23.97 1.31 8.48
N LEU A 8 -22.99 1.22 7.59
CA LEU A 8 -22.78 2.24 6.55
C LEU A 8 -23.98 2.29 5.58
N VAL A 9 -24.49 1.12 5.16
CA VAL A 9 -25.69 1.01 4.31
C VAL A 9 -26.93 1.52 5.06
N ILE A 10 -27.12 1.12 6.33
CA ILE A 10 -28.23 1.61 7.15
C ILE A 10 -28.19 3.13 7.26
N ARG A 11 -26.98 3.71 7.51
CA ARG A 11 -26.82 5.16 7.60
C ARG A 11 -27.14 5.87 6.28
N ALA A 12 -26.73 5.29 5.16
CA ALA A 12 -27.07 5.82 3.85
C ALA A 12 -28.57 5.74 3.58
N ALA A 13 -29.26 4.70 4.05
CA ALA A 13 -30.70 4.50 3.89
C ALA A 13 -31.58 5.40 4.81
N GLU A 14 -30.97 6.13 5.73
CA GLU A 14 -31.68 7.14 6.58
C GLU A 14 -32.00 8.43 5.78
N ALA A 15 -31.54 8.57 4.55
CA ALA A 15 -31.94 9.67 3.66
C ALA A 15 -33.41 9.53 3.25
N ASP A 16 -34.15 10.65 3.27
CA ASP A 16 -35.49 10.68 2.72
C ASP A 16 -35.50 10.24 1.25
N PRO A 17 -36.47 9.41 0.78
CA PRO A 17 -36.51 8.92 -0.59
C PRO A 17 -36.46 10.03 -1.66
N GLU A 18 -37.07 11.19 -1.39
CA GLU A 18 -37.03 12.35 -2.28
C GLU A 18 -35.64 12.99 -2.36
N GLN A 19 -34.91 13.02 -1.24
CA GLN A 19 -33.56 13.54 -1.16
C GLN A 19 -32.54 12.54 -1.74
N LEU A 20 -32.84 11.24 -1.69
CA LEU A 20 -31.95 10.17 -2.11
C LEU A 20 -31.54 10.32 -3.58
N ALA A 21 -32.51 10.52 -4.47
CA ALA A 21 -32.24 10.74 -5.89
C ALA A 21 -31.38 12.00 -6.10
N SER A 22 -31.70 13.09 -5.38
CA SER A 22 -30.93 14.34 -5.47
C SER A 22 -29.50 14.19 -4.91
N LEU A 23 -29.28 13.33 -3.90
CA LEU A 23 -27.95 13.04 -3.35
C LEU A 23 -27.12 12.18 -4.29
N ILE A 24 -27.70 11.15 -4.90
CA ILE A 24 -26.99 10.23 -5.80
C ILE A 24 -26.62 10.91 -7.12
N PHE A 25 -27.57 11.63 -7.72
CA PHE A 25 -27.41 12.24 -9.06
C PHE A 25 -26.89 13.68 -9.02
N ARG A 26 -26.30 14.12 -7.90
CA ARG A 26 -25.62 15.42 -7.84
C ARG A 26 -24.51 15.50 -8.89
N THR A 27 -24.46 16.58 -9.64
CA THR A 27 -23.35 16.86 -10.59
C THR A 27 -21.99 16.77 -9.93
N ARG A 28 -21.89 17.12 -8.65
CA ARG A 28 -20.67 16.99 -7.84
C ARG A 28 -20.18 15.54 -7.78
N ASN A 29 -21.04 14.54 -7.66
CA ASN A 29 -20.63 13.13 -7.62
C ASN A 29 -19.99 12.67 -8.93
N LEU A 30 -20.49 13.15 -10.08
CA LEU A 30 -19.87 12.89 -11.38
C LEU A 30 -18.49 13.54 -11.49
N VAL A 31 -18.33 14.75 -10.95
CA VAL A 31 -17.03 15.42 -10.90
C VAL A 31 -16.06 14.62 -10.00
N LEU A 32 -16.52 14.19 -8.82
CA LEU A 32 -15.70 13.36 -7.91
C LEU A 32 -15.31 12.03 -8.57
N LEU A 33 -16.26 11.36 -9.24
CA LEU A 33 -15.98 10.13 -9.98
C LEU A 33 -14.96 10.36 -11.09
N ARG A 34 -15.16 11.37 -11.92
CA ARG A 34 -14.22 11.76 -12.98
C ARG A 34 -12.83 12.01 -12.42
N ASN A 35 -12.74 12.84 -11.39
CA ASN A 35 -11.47 13.22 -10.78
C ASN A 35 -10.76 12.01 -10.17
N THR A 36 -11.49 11.12 -9.48
CA THR A 36 -10.95 9.91 -8.87
C THR A 36 -10.42 8.95 -9.95
N VAL A 37 -11.19 8.73 -11.01
CA VAL A 37 -10.79 7.87 -12.13
C VAL A 37 -9.60 8.45 -12.89
N LEU A 38 -9.62 9.74 -13.21
CA LEU A 38 -8.52 10.41 -13.90
C LEU A 38 -7.23 10.37 -13.08
N LEU A 39 -7.31 10.62 -11.76
CA LEU A 39 -6.14 10.51 -10.89
C LEU A 39 -5.61 9.07 -10.86
N THR A 40 -6.48 8.08 -10.72
CA THR A 40 -6.09 6.67 -10.69
C THR A 40 -5.40 6.26 -11.99
N ILE A 41 -5.99 6.57 -13.14
CA ILE A 41 -5.40 6.28 -14.45
C ILE A 41 -4.08 7.04 -14.63
N GLY A 42 -4.04 8.31 -14.27
CA GLY A 42 -2.83 9.14 -14.35
C GLY A 42 -1.67 8.58 -13.51
N VAL A 43 -1.95 8.19 -12.26
CA VAL A 43 -0.93 7.57 -11.38
C VAL A 43 -0.48 6.21 -11.92
N VAL A 44 -1.40 5.36 -12.39
CA VAL A 44 -1.06 4.08 -13.02
C VAL A 44 -0.17 4.30 -14.25
N ALA A 45 -0.48 5.25 -15.11
CA ALA A 45 0.33 5.58 -16.27
C ALA A 45 1.72 6.11 -15.87
N ALA A 46 1.78 7.08 -14.96
CA ALA A 46 3.03 7.69 -14.50
C ALA A 46 3.94 6.67 -13.79
N THR A 47 3.38 5.83 -12.91
CA THR A 47 4.13 4.75 -12.26
C THR A 47 4.67 3.73 -13.27
N THR A 48 3.93 3.43 -14.33
CA THR A 48 4.36 2.51 -15.39
C THR A 48 5.53 3.09 -16.18
N VAL A 49 5.48 4.40 -16.53
CA VAL A 49 6.55 5.11 -17.24
C VAL A 49 7.87 5.08 -16.45
N VAL A 50 7.82 5.12 -15.12
CA VAL A 50 9.02 5.05 -14.27
C VAL A 50 9.43 3.60 -14.03
N ALA A 51 8.50 2.74 -13.67
CA ALA A 51 8.78 1.39 -13.18
C ALA A 51 9.25 0.43 -14.26
N VAL A 52 8.62 0.46 -15.45
CA VAL A 52 8.94 -0.50 -16.52
C VAL A 52 10.36 -0.31 -17.05
N PRO A 53 10.82 0.92 -17.38
CA PRO A 53 12.21 1.14 -17.77
C PRO A 53 13.20 0.75 -16.66
N LEU A 54 12.95 1.10 -15.39
CA LEU A 54 13.83 0.71 -14.29
C LEU A 54 13.93 -0.82 -14.16
N ALA A 55 12.82 -1.54 -14.23
CA ALA A 55 12.80 -3.00 -14.17
C ALA A 55 13.54 -3.63 -15.37
N TRP A 56 13.35 -3.07 -16.55
CA TRP A 56 14.07 -3.49 -17.76
C TRP A 56 15.57 -3.30 -17.62
N LEU A 57 16.01 -2.11 -17.20
CA LEU A 57 17.44 -1.79 -17.02
C LEU A 57 18.12 -2.76 -16.04
N VAL A 58 17.48 -3.08 -14.92
CA VAL A 58 18.06 -3.96 -13.90
C VAL A 58 18.13 -5.43 -14.37
N VAL A 59 17.12 -5.92 -15.09
CA VAL A 59 17.01 -7.34 -15.42
C VAL A 59 17.68 -7.65 -16.77
N ARG A 60 17.47 -6.78 -17.78
CA ARG A 60 17.76 -7.06 -19.19
C ARG A 60 19.03 -6.42 -19.72
N THR A 61 19.64 -5.52 -18.95
CA THR A 61 20.81 -4.78 -19.43
C THR A 61 22.04 -4.98 -18.54
N ASP A 62 23.18 -4.52 -19.03
CA ASP A 62 24.46 -4.50 -18.32
C ASP A 62 24.68 -3.23 -17.49
N ILE A 63 23.59 -2.55 -17.05
CA ILE A 63 23.68 -1.31 -16.26
C ILE A 63 24.55 -1.52 -15.02
N PRO A 64 25.50 -0.60 -14.72
CA PRO A 64 26.31 -0.68 -13.54
C PRO A 64 25.46 -0.46 -12.27
N ALA A 65 25.95 -0.93 -11.13
CA ALA A 65 25.31 -0.76 -9.83
C ALA A 65 23.83 -1.25 -9.77
N ARG A 66 23.45 -2.22 -10.58
CA ARG A 66 22.07 -2.74 -10.68
C ARG A 66 21.46 -3.16 -9.35
N ARG A 67 22.29 -3.68 -8.38
CA ARG A 67 21.82 -4.00 -7.03
C ARG A 67 21.38 -2.73 -6.30
N ALA A 68 22.17 -1.67 -6.38
CA ALA A 68 21.82 -0.38 -5.81
C ALA A 68 20.56 0.21 -6.47
N ILE A 69 20.46 0.16 -7.79
CA ILE A 69 19.25 0.60 -8.52
C ILE A 69 18.02 -0.20 -8.06
N THR A 70 18.14 -1.51 -7.88
CA THR A 70 17.05 -2.34 -7.37
C THR A 70 16.62 -1.90 -5.96
N LEU A 71 17.57 -1.72 -5.05
CA LEU A 71 17.31 -1.31 -3.67
C LEU A 71 16.66 0.08 -3.63
N LEU A 72 17.23 1.03 -4.39
CA LEU A 72 16.68 2.39 -4.49
C LEU A 72 15.28 2.42 -5.13
N SER A 73 14.98 1.49 -6.07
CA SER A 73 13.64 1.39 -6.63
C SER A 73 12.57 0.90 -5.64
N VAL A 74 12.96 0.28 -4.53
CA VAL A 74 12.04 -0.22 -3.48
C VAL A 74 11.95 0.75 -2.30
N LEU A 75 12.99 1.53 -2.06
CA LEU A 75 13.09 2.44 -0.91
C LEU A 75 11.93 3.45 -0.79
N PRO A 76 11.33 4.00 -1.87
CA PRO A 76 10.18 4.91 -1.75
C PRO A 76 8.98 4.31 -1.01
N LEU A 77 8.84 2.99 -0.90
CA LEU A 77 7.82 2.34 -0.06
C LEU A 77 7.97 2.67 1.44
N SER A 78 9.16 3.10 1.86
CA SER A 78 9.38 3.54 3.25
C SER A 78 8.78 4.91 3.55
N VAL A 79 8.58 5.75 2.51
CA VAL A 79 8.05 7.11 2.62
C VAL A 79 6.53 7.06 2.41
N PRO A 80 5.69 7.29 3.43
CA PRO A 80 4.24 7.34 3.24
C PRO A 80 3.81 8.45 2.27
N GLY A 81 2.66 8.28 1.58
CA GLY A 81 2.14 9.25 0.61
C GLY A 81 1.98 10.65 1.18
N TYR A 82 1.50 10.80 2.41
CA TYR A 82 1.37 12.11 3.06
C TYR A 82 2.73 12.77 3.42
N VAL A 83 3.80 11.99 3.63
CA VAL A 83 5.16 12.52 3.80
C VAL A 83 5.73 12.95 2.45
N MET A 84 5.42 12.26 1.37
CA MET A 84 5.75 12.72 0.01
C MET A 84 5.03 14.04 -0.31
N ALA A 85 3.76 14.15 0.06
CA ALA A 85 2.99 15.39 -0.07
C ALA A 85 3.59 16.53 0.78
N PHE A 86 3.99 16.24 2.03
CA PHE A 86 4.73 17.18 2.87
C PHE A 86 6.00 17.70 2.17
N ALA A 87 6.80 16.81 1.59
CA ALA A 87 8.02 17.20 0.90
C ALA A 87 7.75 18.11 -0.31
N LEU A 88 6.73 17.78 -1.11
CA LEU A 88 6.33 18.62 -2.25
C LEU A 88 5.80 19.99 -1.82
N LEU A 89 4.96 20.05 -0.78
CA LEU A 89 4.46 21.31 -0.22
C LEU A 89 5.58 22.17 0.33
N GLY A 90 6.60 21.54 0.90
CA GLY A 90 7.78 22.21 1.43
C GLY A 90 8.66 22.89 0.38
N LEU A 91 8.57 22.49 -0.89
CA LEU A 91 9.29 23.12 -1.99
C LEU A 91 8.74 24.50 -2.34
N GLY A 92 7.41 24.64 -2.39
CA GLY A 92 6.73 25.81 -2.96
C GLY A 92 6.16 26.78 -1.92
N GLY A 93 5.69 27.91 -2.43
CA GLY A 93 5.17 29.03 -1.63
C GLY A 93 6.24 30.04 -1.25
N ASN A 94 5.78 31.21 -0.77
CA ASN A 94 6.68 32.33 -0.43
C ASN A 94 7.68 32.03 0.70
N TYR A 95 7.39 31.02 1.52
CA TYR A 95 8.23 30.55 2.63
C TYR A 95 8.76 29.12 2.41
N GLY A 96 8.59 28.58 1.19
CA GLY A 96 9.10 27.26 0.82
C GLY A 96 10.61 27.25 0.61
N PHE A 97 11.15 26.04 0.43
CA PHE A 97 12.58 25.84 0.20
C PHE A 97 13.13 26.65 -0.98
N MET A 98 12.44 26.64 -2.12
CA MET A 98 12.87 27.36 -3.32
C MET A 98 12.93 28.86 -3.10
N ALA A 99 11.97 29.44 -2.39
CA ALA A 99 11.96 30.89 -2.07
C ALA A 99 13.06 31.26 -1.08
N ARG A 100 13.30 30.42 -0.05
CA ARG A 100 14.27 30.75 1.01
C ARG A 100 15.73 30.53 0.60
N VAL A 101 15.99 29.50 -0.22
CA VAL A 101 17.37 29.11 -0.56
C VAL A 101 17.81 29.73 -1.89
N PHE A 102 16.92 29.75 -2.89
CA PHE A 102 17.24 30.21 -4.24
C PHE A 102 16.59 31.56 -4.62
N ASN A 103 15.80 32.13 -3.69
CA ASN A 103 15.01 33.33 -3.95
C ASN A 103 14.04 33.20 -5.15
N ILE A 104 13.56 31.97 -5.40
CA ILE A 104 12.64 31.66 -6.49
C ILE A 104 11.28 31.26 -5.87
N SER A 105 10.27 32.12 -6.05
CA SER A 105 8.91 31.80 -5.61
C SER A 105 8.22 30.94 -6.65
N ILE A 106 7.94 29.68 -6.29
CA ILE A 106 7.11 28.75 -7.08
C ILE A 106 5.79 28.53 -6.37
N PRO A 107 4.67 28.35 -7.09
CA PRO A 107 3.40 28.00 -6.47
C PRO A 107 3.51 26.72 -5.64
N ARG A 108 2.75 26.63 -4.55
CA ARG A 108 2.64 25.35 -3.81
C ARG A 108 2.02 24.30 -4.71
N PRO A 109 2.67 23.11 -4.87
CA PRO A 109 2.06 22.01 -5.59
C PRO A 109 0.69 21.66 -4.97
N SER A 110 -0.36 21.64 -5.77
CA SER A 110 -1.73 21.38 -5.31
C SER A 110 -2.58 20.79 -6.44
N GLY A 111 -3.78 20.38 -6.13
CA GLY A 111 -4.73 19.86 -7.10
C GLY A 111 -4.27 18.55 -7.75
N TYR A 112 -4.72 18.34 -8.98
CA TYR A 112 -4.45 17.12 -9.75
C TYR A 112 -2.95 16.81 -9.88
N TRP A 113 -2.15 17.79 -10.31
CA TRP A 113 -0.72 17.59 -10.58
C TRP A 113 0.09 17.31 -9.30
N GLY A 114 -0.25 17.99 -8.19
CA GLY A 114 0.37 17.73 -6.90
C GLY A 114 0.08 16.31 -6.40
N ALA A 115 -1.18 15.88 -6.47
CA ALA A 115 -1.60 14.55 -6.08
C ALA A 115 -1.00 13.47 -7.00
N LEU A 116 -0.99 13.71 -8.33
CA LEU A 116 -0.41 12.81 -9.32
C LEU A 116 1.07 12.54 -9.05
N VAL A 117 1.86 13.60 -8.85
CA VAL A 117 3.31 13.48 -8.59
C VAL A 117 3.57 12.79 -7.25
N ALA A 118 2.89 13.23 -6.18
CA ALA A 118 3.06 12.63 -4.85
C ALA A 118 2.80 11.12 -4.87
N LEU A 119 1.66 10.71 -5.41
CA LEU A 119 1.25 9.30 -5.45
C LEU A 119 2.12 8.49 -6.41
N SER A 120 2.51 9.04 -7.56
CA SER A 120 3.34 8.33 -8.54
C SER A 120 4.74 8.01 -7.99
N LEU A 121 5.38 8.98 -7.32
CA LEU A 121 6.70 8.79 -6.71
C LEU A 121 6.69 7.78 -5.56
N TYR A 122 5.56 7.64 -4.88
CA TYR A 122 5.38 6.67 -3.81
C TYR A 122 4.98 5.28 -4.32
N CYS A 123 4.13 5.20 -5.37
CA CYS A 123 3.51 3.94 -5.81
C CYS A 123 4.27 3.20 -6.91
N PHE A 124 5.21 3.83 -7.64
CA PHE A 124 5.91 3.12 -8.73
C PHE A 124 6.63 1.83 -8.33
N PRO A 125 7.13 1.66 -7.09
CA PRO A 125 7.78 0.41 -6.69
C PRO A 125 6.85 -0.82 -6.77
N TYR A 126 5.54 -0.65 -6.63
CA TYR A 126 4.59 -1.77 -6.77
C TYR A 126 4.59 -2.34 -8.19
N VAL A 127 4.59 -1.46 -9.21
CA VAL A 127 4.70 -1.88 -10.61
C VAL A 127 6.10 -2.44 -10.88
N PHE A 128 7.15 -1.78 -10.36
CA PHE A 128 8.54 -2.21 -10.52
C PHE A 128 8.77 -3.64 -10.03
N LEU A 129 8.32 -3.97 -8.82
CA LEU A 129 8.51 -5.30 -8.23
C LEU A 129 7.82 -6.39 -9.04
N ASN A 130 6.57 -6.16 -9.47
CA ASN A 130 5.82 -7.12 -10.28
C ASN A 130 6.47 -7.33 -11.65
N VAL A 131 6.84 -6.26 -12.34
CA VAL A 131 7.47 -6.32 -13.67
C VAL A 131 8.85 -6.95 -13.57
N ARG A 132 9.67 -6.57 -12.57
CA ARG A 132 11.00 -7.16 -12.32
C ARG A 132 10.90 -8.67 -12.10
N ALA A 133 9.98 -9.11 -11.25
CA ALA A 133 9.77 -10.54 -10.96
C ALA A 133 9.40 -11.32 -12.23
N SER A 134 8.47 -10.77 -13.03
CA SER A 134 8.05 -11.38 -14.31
C SER A 134 9.19 -11.43 -15.32
N LEU A 135 9.95 -10.32 -15.48
CA LEU A 135 11.12 -10.28 -16.38
C LEU A 135 12.20 -11.28 -15.98
N SER A 136 12.44 -11.45 -14.67
CA SER A 136 13.44 -12.38 -14.15
C SER A 136 13.03 -13.84 -14.31
N GLY A 137 11.72 -14.12 -14.34
CA GLY A 137 11.16 -15.47 -14.50
C GLY A 137 10.90 -15.88 -15.96
N LEU A 138 11.15 -14.99 -16.93
CA LEU A 138 10.91 -15.30 -18.34
C LEU A 138 11.99 -16.25 -18.88
N ASP A 139 11.55 -17.31 -19.57
CA ASP A 139 12.45 -18.28 -20.18
C ASP A 139 13.19 -17.68 -21.40
N ALA A 140 14.52 -17.73 -21.38
CA ALA A 140 15.36 -17.24 -22.47
C ALA A 140 15.12 -17.98 -23.80
N SER A 141 14.66 -19.24 -23.74
CA SER A 141 14.38 -20.06 -24.90
C SER A 141 13.30 -19.48 -25.82
N LEU A 142 12.30 -18.79 -25.24
CA LEU A 142 11.23 -18.14 -25.99
C LEU A 142 11.77 -17.00 -26.87
N GLU A 143 12.75 -16.26 -26.36
CA GLU A 143 13.38 -15.18 -27.12
C GLU A 143 14.33 -15.71 -28.17
N GLU A 144 15.11 -16.76 -27.85
CA GLU A 144 16.00 -17.41 -28.77
C GLU A 144 15.24 -18.04 -29.96
N SER A 145 14.11 -18.69 -29.66
CA SER A 145 13.22 -19.24 -30.69
C SER A 145 12.63 -18.15 -31.60
N ALA A 146 12.22 -17.02 -31.03
CA ALA A 146 11.71 -15.91 -31.82
C ALA A 146 12.78 -15.27 -32.69
N ARG A 147 14.04 -15.19 -32.21
CA ARG A 147 15.17 -14.68 -32.97
C ARG A 147 15.59 -15.64 -34.09
N SER A 148 15.58 -16.96 -33.84
CA SER A 148 15.86 -17.96 -34.85
C SER A 148 14.82 -17.98 -35.99
N MET A 149 13.58 -17.55 -35.68
CA MET A 149 12.55 -17.30 -36.70
C MET A 149 12.71 -15.95 -37.45
N GLY A 150 13.82 -15.24 -37.28
CA GLY A 150 14.12 -13.98 -37.97
C GLY A 150 13.48 -12.74 -37.38
N HIS A 151 12.94 -12.82 -36.15
CA HIS A 151 12.37 -11.64 -35.50
C HIS A 151 13.46 -10.71 -34.95
N GLY A 152 13.46 -9.45 -35.40
CA GLY A 152 14.35 -8.41 -34.87
C GLY A 152 14.02 -8.05 -33.39
N PRO A 153 14.95 -7.37 -32.67
CA PRO A 153 14.83 -7.12 -31.22
C PRO A 153 13.55 -6.42 -30.84
N ALA A 154 13.09 -5.41 -31.56
CA ALA A 154 11.85 -4.70 -31.28
C ALA A 154 10.62 -5.63 -31.40
N ARG A 155 10.59 -6.52 -32.40
CA ARG A 155 9.51 -7.47 -32.62
C ARG A 155 9.48 -8.54 -31.54
N VAL A 156 10.64 -8.99 -31.03
CA VAL A 156 10.74 -9.88 -29.87
C VAL A 156 10.17 -9.22 -28.62
N VAL A 157 10.50 -7.95 -28.36
CA VAL A 157 9.93 -7.20 -27.23
C VAL A 157 8.41 -7.10 -27.34
N LEU A 158 7.88 -6.68 -28.47
CA LEU A 158 6.45 -6.42 -28.66
C LEU A 158 5.60 -7.71 -28.72
N ARG A 159 6.12 -8.79 -29.36
CA ARG A 159 5.35 -10.02 -29.59
C ARG A 159 5.60 -11.13 -28.59
N VAL A 160 6.73 -11.12 -27.88
CA VAL A 160 7.10 -12.16 -26.91
C VAL A 160 7.11 -11.60 -25.50
N ILE A 161 7.97 -10.61 -25.23
CA ILE A 161 8.17 -10.13 -23.84
C ILE A 161 6.95 -9.39 -23.31
N LEU A 162 6.44 -8.40 -24.06
CA LEU A 162 5.33 -7.57 -23.61
C LEU A 162 4.02 -8.35 -23.33
N PRO A 163 3.60 -9.34 -24.15
CA PRO A 163 2.48 -10.20 -23.82
C PRO A 163 2.67 -10.99 -22.52
N HIS A 164 3.89 -11.47 -22.25
CA HIS A 164 4.20 -12.17 -21.00
C HIS A 164 4.25 -11.24 -19.78
N LEU A 165 4.54 -9.95 -19.97
CA LEU A 165 4.50 -8.95 -18.90
C LEU A 165 3.09 -8.48 -18.57
N ARG A 166 2.10 -8.64 -19.46
CA ARG A 166 0.74 -8.15 -19.23
C ARG A 166 0.16 -8.54 -17.87
N PRO A 167 0.24 -9.80 -17.42
CA PRO A 167 -0.31 -10.17 -16.12
C PRO A 167 0.39 -9.47 -14.95
N ALA A 168 1.73 -9.28 -15.03
CA ALA A 168 2.49 -8.58 -13.99
C ALA A 168 2.20 -7.08 -13.98
N LEU A 169 2.01 -6.47 -15.17
CA LEU A 169 1.56 -5.08 -15.29
C LEU A 169 0.17 -4.91 -14.69
N PHE A 170 -0.79 -5.78 -15.05
CA PHE A 170 -2.14 -5.73 -14.48
C PHE A 170 -2.13 -5.89 -12.97
N ALA A 171 -1.35 -6.82 -12.42
CA ALA A 171 -1.21 -6.98 -10.96
C ALA A 171 -0.65 -5.71 -10.31
N GLY A 172 0.40 -5.10 -10.88
CA GLY A 172 0.95 -3.84 -10.41
C GLY A 172 -0.04 -2.68 -10.51
N TRP A 173 -0.77 -2.57 -11.61
CA TRP A 173 -1.80 -1.53 -11.82
C TRP A 173 -2.96 -1.63 -10.84
N LEU A 174 -3.41 -2.85 -10.53
CA LEU A 174 -4.47 -3.09 -9.57
C LEU A 174 -4.05 -2.68 -8.16
N ILE A 175 -2.83 -3.03 -7.75
CA ILE A 175 -2.28 -2.60 -6.47
C ILE A 175 -2.23 -1.08 -6.40
N VAL A 176 -1.68 -0.42 -7.43
CA VAL A 176 -1.60 1.05 -7.49
C VAL A 176 -3.01 1.66 -7.46
N ALA A 177 -3.98 1.12 -8.21
CA ALA A 177 -5.34 1.61 -8.21
C ALA A 177 -5.98 1.53 -6.82
N ILE A 178 -5.85 0.40 -6.12
CA ILE A 178 -6.36 0.23 -4.74
C ILE A 178 -5.72 1.25 -3.80
N TYR A 179 -4.40 1.49 -3.91
CA TYR A 179 -3.71 2.49 -3.10
C TYR A 179 -4.20 3.90 -3.37
N VAL A 180 -4.36 4.30 -4.64
CA VAL A 180 -4.87 5.64 -5.01
C VAL A 180 -6.29 5.86 -4.53
N LEU A 181 -7.17 4.85 -4.70
CA LEU A 181 -8.56 4.91 -4.22
C LEU A 181 -8.66 4.98 -2.70
N GLY A 182 -7.70 4.35 -2.00
CA GLY A 182 -7.63 4.34 -0.53
C GLY A 182 -6.86 5.51 0.07
N ASP A 183 -6.07 6.24 -0.73
CA ASP A 183 -5.28 7.35 -0.20
C ASP A 183 -6.18 8.53 0.19
N PHE A 184 -5.94 9.01 1.40
CA PHE A 184 -6.55 10.22 1.94
C PHE A 184 -5.47 11.28 2.20
N GLY A 185 -4.36 10.88 2.79
CA GLY A 185 -3.39 11.80 3.36
C GLY A 185 -2.71 12.70 2.33
N ALA A 186 -2.17 12.11 1.25
CA ALA A 186 -1.53 12.89 0.19
C ALA A 186 -2.55 13.72 -0.57
N ILE A 187 -3.71 13.15 -0.88
CA ILE A 187 -4.78 13.80 -1.64
C ILE A 187 -5.35 15.00 -0.88
N ALA A 188 -5.62 14.85 0.43
CA ALA A 188 -6.14 15.92 1.26
C ALA A 188 -5.13 17.08 1.39
N LEU A 189 -3.84 16.78 1.58
CA LEU A 189 -2.78 17.80 1.61
C LEU A 189 -2.63 18.53 0.28
N MET A 190 -2.85 17.84 -0.85
CA MET A 190 -2.85 18.45 -2.18
C MET A 190 -4.18 19.16 -2.52
N ARG A 191 -5.19 19.08 -1.64
CA ARG A 191 -6.51 19.70 -1.81
C ARG A 191 -7.17 19.35 -3.14
N TYR A 192 -7.05 18.09 -3.58
CA TYR A 192 -7.68 17.63 -4.80
C TYR A 192 -9.01 16.93 -4.51
N GLU A 193 -10.10 17.42 -5.10
CA GLU A 193 -11.45 16.90 -4.87
C GLU A 193 -11.67 15.55 -5.54
N VAL A 194 -11.47 14.47 -4.78
CA VAL A 194 -11.83 13.08 -5.11
C VAL A 194 -12.73 12.53 -4.00
N PHE A 195 -13.25 11.31 -4.15
CA PHE A 195 -14.14 10.72 -3.15
C PHE A 195 -13.56 10.69 -1.72
N SER A 196 -12.31 10.27 -1.54
CA SER A 196 -11.70 10.18 -0.20
C SER A 196 -11.64 11.54 0.49
N TYR A 197 -11.25 12.60 -0.21
CA TYR A 197 -11.24 13.95 0.34
C TYR A 197 -12.66 14.50 0.57
N ALA A 198 -13.59 14.24 -0.34
CA ALA A 198 -14.99 14.66 -0.19
C ALA A 198 -15.68 14.00 1.01
N ILE A 199 -15.45 12.70 1.26
CA ILE A 199 -15.95 11.98 2.44
C ILE A 199 -15.49 12.68 3.73
N TYR A 200 -14.20 12.97 3.82
CA TYR A 200 -13.63 13.68 4.97
C TYR A 200 -14.27 15.06 5.15
N SER A 201 -14.34 15.84 4.07
CA SER A 201 -14.89 17.20 4.10
C SER A 201 -16.37 17.22 4.53
N GLN A 202 -17.17 16.24 4.07
CA GLN A 202 -18.57 16.14 4.47
C GLN A 202 -18.71 15.70 5.94
N TYR A 203 -17.87 14.75 6.39
CA TYR A 203 -17.94 14.26 7.76
C TYR A 203 -17.43 15.29 8.78
N ALA A 204 -16.27 15.90 8.55
CA ALA A 204 -15.58 16.75 9.51
C ALA A 204 -15.94 18.24 9.35
N GLY A 205 -16.25 18.70 8.14
CA GLY A 205 -16.51 20.11 7.84
C GLY A 205 -18.00 20.46 7.76
N ALA A 206 -18.75 19.73 6.93
CA ALA A 206 -20.18 20.00 6.71
C ALA A 206 -21.11 19.29 7.68
N PHE A 207 -20.60 18.34 8.47
CA PHE A 207 -21.37 17.48 9.39
C PHE A 207 -22.52 16.69 8.72
N ASP A 208 -22.53 16.58 7.39
CA ASP A 208 -23.49 15.78 6.63
C ASP A 208 -23.07 14.31 6.60
N ARG A 209 -23.48 13.59 7.64
CA ARG A 209 -23.10 12.17 7.85
C ARG A 209 -23.77 11.23 6.86
N VAL A 210 -24.96 11.58 6.37
CA VAL A 210 -25.73 10.76 5.42
C VAL A 210 -25.04 10.82 4.05
N TYR A 211 -24.72 12.03 3.60
CA TYR A 211 -24.00 12.20 2.34
C TYR A 211 -22.59 11.60 2.38
N ALA A 212 -21.87 11.73 3.51
CA ALA A 212 -20.59 11.06 3.71
C ALA A 212 -20.70 9.52 3.61
N ALA A 213 -21.79 8.93 4.12
CA ALA A 213 -22.04 7.49 3.97
C ALA A 213 -22.28 7.10 2.51
N TRP A 214 -23.08 7.87 1.76
CA TRP A 214 -23.29 7.66 0.33
C TRP A 214 -22.00 7.76 -0.50
N LEU A 215 -21.19 8.79 -0.27
CA LEU A 215 -19.88 8.93 -0.94
C LEU A 215 -18.96 7.74 -0.62
N SER A 216 -19.01 7.23 0.62
CA SER A 216 -18.25 6.05 1.04
C SER A 216 -18.72 4.78 0.32
N LEU A 217 -20.03 4.59 0.11
CA LEU A 217 -20.56 3.48 -0.67
C LEU A 217 -20.16 3.58 -2.15
N MET A 218 -20.19 4.78 -2.74
CA MET A 218 -19.73 5.01 -4.11
C MET A 218 -18.23 4.70 -4.27
N LEU A 219 -17.41 5.15 -3.32
CA LEU A 219 -15.97 4.85 -3.32
C LEU A 219 -15.73 3.35 -3.15
N LEU A 220 -16.49 2.68 -2.28
CA LEU A 220 -16.43 1.23 -2.08
C LEU A 220 -16.78 0.48 -3.38
N ALA A 221 -17.87 0.87 -4.05
CA ALA A 221 -18.27 0.27 -5.32
C ALA A 221 -17.17 0.44 -6.39
N LEU A 222 -16.54 1.61 -6.45
CA LEU A 222 -15.43 1.88 -7.35
C LEU A 222 -14.19 1.03 -7.00
N ALA A 223 -13.86 0.88 -5.71
CA ALA A 223 -12.72 0.07 -5.24
C ALA A 223 -12.92 -1.44 -5.45
N LEU A 224 -14.16 -1.92 -5.52
CA LEU A 224 -14.44 -3.32 -5.83
C LEU A 224 -14.13 -3.68 -7.29
N ILE A 225 -14.12 -2.71 -8.20
CA ILE A 225 -13.84 -2.97 -9.63
C ILE A 225 -12.45 -3.60 -9.82
N PRO A 226 -11.32 -2.98 -9.38
CA PRO A 226 -10.01 -3.58 -9.52
C PRO A 226 -9.90 -4.94 -8.81
N VAL A 227 -10.52 -5.11 -7.63
CA VAL A 227 -10.49 -6.38 -6.88
C VAL A 227 -11.17 -7.51 -7.64
N VAL A 228 -12.35 -7.24 -8.22
CA VAL A 228 -13.06 -8.24 -9.04
C VAL A 228 -12.29 -8.54 -10.32
N MET A 229 -11.68 -7.52 -10.93
CA MET A 229 -10.82 -7.70 -12.11
C MET A 229 -9.60 -8.55 -11.80
N GLU A 230 -8.92 -8.32 -10.67
CA GLU A 230 -7.80 -9.13 -10.21
C GLU A 230 -8.19 -10.61 -10.10
N GLY A 231 -9.28 -10.88 -9.38
CA GLY A 231 -9.79 -12.25 -9.21
C GLY A 231 -10.08 -12.97 -10.52
N ARG A 232 -10.63 -12.27 -11.52
CA ARG A 232 -10.93 -12.83 -12.84
C ARG A 232 -9.68 -13.03 -13.71
N LEU A 233 -8.73 -12.11 -13.67
CA LEU A 233 -7.51 -12.16 -14.45
C LEU A 233 -6.56 -13.26 -13.93
N LEU A 234 -6.37 -13.33 -12.60
CA LEU A 234 -5.53 -14.36 -11.97
C LEU A 234 -6.12 -15.77 -12.13
N ALA A 235 -7.45 -15.92 -12.12
CA ALA A 235 -8.11 -17.22 -12.38
C ALA A 235 -7.86 -17.73 -13.81
N ARG A 236 -7.67 -16.84 -14.79
CA ARG A 236 -7.37 -17.18 -16.19
C ARG A 236 -5.89 -17.36 -16.48
N ALA A 237 -5.03 -16.79 -15.66
CA ALA A 237 -3.58 -16.87 -15.82
C ALA A 237 -3.04 -18.22 -15.28
N ARG A 238 -3.32 -19.31 -15.99
CA ARG A 238 -2.61 -20.58 -15.80
C ARG A 238 -1.21 -20.42 -16.39
N PHE A 239 -0.26 -19.98 -15.58
CA PHE A 239 1.15 -20.02 -15.94
C PHE A 239 1.64 -21.47 -15.90
N ALA A 240 1.49 -22.19 -16.98
CA ALA A 240 2.21 -23.43 -17.17
C ALA A 240 3.69 -23.07 -17.37
N ARG A 241 4.52 -23.37 -16.41
CA ARG A 241 5.96 -23.50 -16.66
C ARG A 241 6.12 -24.61 -17.69
N THR A 242 6.45 -24.24 -18.94
CA THR A 242 6.59 -25.18 -20.07
C THR A 242 7.94 -25.89 -20.09
N GLY A 243 8.87 -25.59 -19.18
CA GLY A 243 10.22 -26.18 -19.14
C GLY A 243 10.51 -26.90 -17.82
N THR A 244 10.95 -28.15 -17.92
CA THR A 244 11.47 -28.97 -16.80
C THR A 244 12.98 -28.77 -16.57
N GLY A 245 13.62 -27.79 -17.24
CA GLY A 245 15.05 -27.53 -17.16
C GLY A 245 15.42 -26.41 -16.19
N VAL A 246 16.69 -26.40 -15.76
CA VAL A 246 17.31 -25.28 -15.02
C VAL A 246 17.17 -24.02 -15.84
N ALA A 247 16.59 -22.96 -15.23
CA ALA A 247 16.38 -21.67 -15.89
C ALA A 247 17.71 -21.13 -16.45
N ARG A 248 17.85 -21.08 -17.79
CA ARG A 248 19.03 -20.52 -18.43
C ARG A 248 19.15 -19.05 -18.09
N ARG A 249 20.36 -18.59 -17.75
CA ARG A 249 20.63 -17.18 -17.44
C ARG A 249 20.30 -16.32 -18.65
N ILE A 250 19.45 -15.33 -18.45
CA ILE A 250 19.07 -14.36 -19.47
C ILE A 250 20.32 -13.61 -19.94
N ARG A 251 20.57 -13.61 -21.26
CA ARG A 251 21.65 -12.83 -21.86
C ARG A 251 21.31 -11.34 -21.78
N ARG A 252 22.15 -10.58 -21.08
CA ARG A 252 21.98 -9.14 -20.93
C ARG A 252 22.39 -8.42 -22.20
N THR A 253 21.64 -7.38 -22.55
CA THR A 253 21.95 -6.52 -23.69
C THR A 253 22.90 -5.41 -23.23
N ALA A 254 24.00 -5.23 -23.97
CA ALA A 254 24.91 -4.10 -23.72
C ALA A 254 24.22 -2.78 -24.06
N LEU A 255 24.26 -1.82 -23.14
CA LEU A 255 23.67 -0.50 -23.32
C LEU A 255 24.49 0.39 -24.28
N GLY A 256 25.79 0.18 -24.39
CA GLY A 256 26.66 1.02 -25.22
C GLY A 256 26.46 2.52 -24.92
N VAL A 257 26.15 3.31 -25.94
CA VAL A 257 25.91 4.76 -25.85
C VAL A 257 24.68 5.13 -25.00
N TRP A 258 23.72 4.22 -24.84
CA TRP A 258 22.52 4.42 -23.99
C TRP A 258 22.78 4.30 -22.50
N ARG A 259 24.01 3.97 -22.11
CA ARG A 259 24.37 3.80 -20.69
C ARG A 259 24.22 5.08 -19.89
N LEU A 260 24.69 6.21 -20.45
CA LEU A 260 24.57 7.51 -19.79
C LEU A 260 23.12 7.99 -19.67
N PRO A 261 22.28 8.00 -20.74
CA PRO A 261 20.86 8.32 -20.61
C PRO A 261 20.11 7.43 -19.62
N ALA A 262 20.42 6.13 -19.58
CA ALA A 262 19.81 5.19 -18.65
C ALA A 262 20.17 5.49 -17.18
N LEU A 263 21.43 5.84 -16.91
CA LEU A 263 21.88 6.25 -15.58
C LEU A 263 21.25 7.60 -15.15
N LEU A 264 21.16 8.56 -16.07
CA LEU A 264 20.50 9.84 -15.81
C LEU A 264 19.03 9.66 -15.50
N PHE A 265 18.32 8.81 -16.24
CA PHE A 265 16.93 8.47 -15.97
C PHE A 265 16.76 7.87 -14.56
N ALA A 266 17.59 6.88 -14.21
CA ALA A 266 17.55 6.28 -12.88
C ALA A 266 17.89 7.30 -11.79
N ALA A 267 18.91 8.14 -12.00
CA ALA A 267 19.30 9.19 -11.06
C ALA A 267 18.18 10.22 -10.85
N LEU A 268 17.50 10.66 -11.91
CA LEU A 268 16.37 11.59 -11.82
C LEU A 268 15.18 10.94 -11.08
N ALA A 269 14.86 9.69 -11.38
CA ALA A 269 13.80 8.97 -10.69
C ALA A 269 14.10 8.87 -9.19
N PHE A 270 15.34 8.59 -8.78
CA PHE A 270 15.73 8.49 -7.38
C PHE A 270 15.88 9.87 -6.72
N ALA A 271 16.37 10.87 -7.43
CA ALA A 271 16.39 12.25 -6.93
C ALA A 271 14.97 12.74 -6.59
N ALA A 272 13.98 12.43 -7.43
CA ALA A 272 12.58 12.79 -7.20
C ALA A 272 11.93 11.95 -6.09
N SER A 273 12.13 10.62 -6.08
CA SER A 273 11.40 9.72 -5.17
C SER A 273 12.05 9.53 -3.80
N ILE A 274 13.36 9.76 -3.69
CA ILE A 274 14.13 9.61 -2.44
C ILE A 274 14.80 10.94 -2.09
N GLY A 275 15.57 11.53 -3.01
CA GLY A 275 16.34 12.75 -2.75
C GLY A 275 15.45 13.90 -2.29
N LEU A 276 14.32 14.11 -2.95
CA LEU A 276 13.37 15.16 -2.60
C LEU A 276 12.77 14.97 -1.19
N PRO A 277 12.13 13.85 -0.82
CA PRO A 277 11.56 13.73 0.52
C PRO A 277 12.62 13.74 1.63
N PHE A 278 13.76 13.09 1.45
CA PHE A 278 14.83 13.11 2.45
C PHE A 278 15.52 14.47 2.55
N GLY A 279 15.74 15.15 1.42
CA GLY A 279 16.29 16.51 1.39
C GLY A 279 15.37 17.53 2.06
N MET A 280 14.06 17.44 1.77
CA MET A 280 13.06 18.29 2.40
C MET A 280 12.91 18.02 3.89
N LEU A 281 12.93 16.75 4.31
CA LEU A 281 12.95 16.39 5.72
C LEU A 281 14.18 16.97 6.42
N GLY A 282 15.37 16.81 5.84
CA GLY A 282 16.61 17.37 6.38
C GLY A 282 16.56 18.89 6.50
N TYR A 283 16.08 19.57 5.45
CA TYR A 283 15.94 21.01 5.46
C TYR A 283 14.97 21.53 6.54
N TRP A 284 13.75 20.99 6.59
CA TRP A 284 12.76 21.43 7.58
C TRP A 284 13.15 21.02 9.00
N LEU A 285 13.85 19.90 9.16
CA LEU A 285 14.39 19.45 10.43
C LEU A 285 15.47 20.43 10.94
N SER A 286 16.31 20.96 10.07
CA SER A 286 17.34 21.96 10.43
C SER A 286 16.74 23.30 10.89
N LEU A 287 15.51 23.61 10.45
CA LEU A 287 14.77 24.80 10.87
C LEU A 287 13.87 24.55 12.10
N SER A 288 13.73 23.33 12.51
CA SER A 288 12.98 22.93 13.71
C SER A 288 13.89 22.96 14.95
N SER A 289 13.27 22.80 16.12
CA SER A 289 13.98 22.52 17.38
C SER A 289 13.83 21.04 17.74
N PRO A 290 14.51 20.10 17.04
CA PRO A 290 14.22 18.69 17.15
C PRO A 290 14.42 18.13 18.57
N TRP A 291 15.36 18.66 19.32
CA TRP A 291 15.61 18.25 20.71
C TRP A 291 14.48 18.64 21.66
N ALA A 292 13.85 19.80 21.45
CA ALA A 292 12.69 20.25 22.23
C ALA A 292 11.44 19.42 21.88
N GLU A 293 11.30 18.99 20.64
CA GLU A 293 10.18 18.15 20.19
C GLU A 293 10.36 16.65 20.48
N LEU A 294 11.56 16.19 20.81
CA LEU A 294 11.89 14.76 21.02
C LEU A 294 10.95 14.05 22.01
N PRO A 295 10.58 14.62 23.16
CA PRO A 295 9.62 13.98 24.09
C PRO A 295 8.23 13.81 23.47
N ARG A 296 7.78 14.78 22.67
CA ARG A 296 6.47 14.72 21.98
C ARG A 296 6.48 13.69 20.86
N VAL A 297 7.57 13.66 20.07
CA VAL A 297 7.78 12.64 19.01
C VAL A 297 7.84 11.25 19.62
N GLY A 298 8.58 11.08 20.74
CA GLY A 298 8.65 9.83 21.48
C GLY A 298 7.27 9.36 21.96
N ARG A 299 6.45 10.26 22.51
CA ARG A 299 5.07 9.95 22.91
C ARG A 299 4.22 9.54 21.71
N ALA A 300 4.29 10.28 20.60
CA ALA A 300 3.55 9.95 19.38
C ALA A 300 4.00 8.61 18.78
N PHE A 301 5.30 8.28 18.88
CA PHE A 301 5.83 6.96 18.51
C PHE A 301 5.25 5.85 19.40
N LEU A 302 5.23 6.05 20.71
CA LEU A 302 4.64 5.09 21.64
C LEU A 302 3.14 4.90 21.42
N PHE A 303 2.41 5.96 21.11
CA PHE A 303 0.99 5.86 20.74
C PHE A 303 0.82 5.09 19.42
N SER A 304 1.63 5.39 18.39
CA SER A 304 1.59 4.61 17.14
C SER A 304 1.87 3.12 17.39
N ALA A 305 2.91 2.80 18.16
CA ALA A 305 3.28 1.43 18.51
C ALA A 305 2.22 0.77 19.41
N GLY A 306 1.64 1.52 20.35
CA GLY A 306 0.59 1.05 21.26
C GLY A 306 -0.71 0.65 20.56
N ALA A 307 -1.01 1.24 19.39
CA ALA A 307 -2.13 0.80 18.55
C ALA A 307 -1.72 -0.32 17.58
N ALA A 308 -0.52 -0.21 16.99
CA ALA A 308 -0.05 -1.13 15.96
C ALA A 308 0.33 -2.51 16.51
N ALA A 309 0.95 -2.59 17.70
CA ALA A 309 1.41 -3.87 18.25
C ALA A 309 0.26 -4.81 18.64
N PRO A 310 -0.78 -4.36 19.39
CA PRO A 310 -1.95 -5.20 19.66
C PRO A 310 -2.67 -5.62 18.38
N ALA A 311 -2.76 -4.72 17.39
CA ALA A 311 -3.38 -5.03 16.11
C ALA A 311 -2.61 -6.10 15.33
N ALA A 312 -1.28 -6.03 15.29
CA ALA A 312 -0.43 -7.03 14.66
C ALA A 312 -0.53 -8.40 15.34
N LEU A 313 -0.52 -8.44 16.66
CA LEU A 313 -0.69 -9.66 17.45
C LEU A 313 -2.07 -10.29 17.20
N ALA A 314 -3.13 -9.49 17.28
CA ALA A 314 -4.50 -9.96 17.06
C ALA A 314 -4.70 -10.44 15.60
N ALA A 315 -4.16 -9.72 14.62
CA ALA A 315 -4.23 -10.12 13.22
C ALA A 315 -3.55 -11.47 12.98
N VAL A 316 -2.36 -11.71 13.54
CA VAL A 316 -1.65 -13.01 13.43
C VAL A 316 -2.44 -14.09 14.12
N PHE A 317 -2.95 -13.84 15.33
CA PHE A 317 -3.76 -14.81 16.10
C PHE A 317 -5.00 -15.25 15.31
N ILE A 318 -5.69 -14.33 14.64
CA ILE A 318 -6.86 -14.62 13.80
C ILE A 318 -6.45 -15.25 12.46
N ALA A 319 -5.33 -14.83 11.87
CA ALA A 319 -4.88 -15.32 10.58
C ALA A 319 -4.44 -16.80 10.61
N VAL A 320 -3.87 -17.27 11.74
CA VAL A 320 -3.41 -18.66 11.89
C VAL A 320 -4.54 -19.66 11.68
N PRO A 321 -5.67 -19.63 12.42
CA PRO A 321 -6.77 -20.58 12.19
C PRO A 321 -7.40 -20.42 10.81
N LEU A 322 -7.52 -19.18 10.28
CA LEU A 322 -8.08 -18.96 8.94
C LEU A 322 -7.22 -19.60 7.84
N ALA A 323 -5.90 -19.41 7.91
CA ALA A 323 -4.97 -20.01 6.97
C ALA A 323 -4.94 -21.54 7.12
N TYR A 324 -4.97 -22.05 8.36
CA TYR A 324 -5.00 -23.48 8.64
C TYR A 324 -6.24 -24.15 8.04
N LEU A 325 -7.44 -23.62 8.32
CA LEU A 325 -8.69 -24.12 7.75
C LEU A 325 -8.67 -24.08 6.21
N ARG A 326 -8.12 -23.03 5.64
CA ARG A 326 -8.06 -22.88 4.18
C ARG A 326 -7.13 -23.89 3.51
N VAL A 327 -5.99 -24.20 4.12
CA VAL A 327 -4.97 -25.10 3.55
C VAL A 327 -5.27 -26.56 3.87
N ARG A 328 -5.68 -26.88 5.10
CA ARG A 328 -5.89 -28.27 5.55
C ARG A 328 -7.30 -28.79 5.28
N TYR A 329 -8.31 -27.91 5.34
CA TYR A 329 -9.73 -28.24 5.18
C TYR A 329 -10.41 -27.34 4.15
N PRO A 330 -10.05 -27.49 2.85
CA PRO A 330 -10.62 -26.63 1.80
C PRO A 330 -12.12 -26.92 1.63
N SER A 331 -12.96 -25.98 2.07
CA SER A 331 -14.42 -26.03 1.99
C SER A 331 -14.98 -24.78 1.32
N ALA A 332 -16.26 -24.74 1.02
CA ALA A 332 -16.92 -23.53 0.53
C ALA A 332 -16.82 -22.38 1.56
N LEU A 333 -16.97 -22.72 2.85
CA LEU A 333 -16.89 -21.77 3.95
C LEU A 333 -15.48 -21.21 4.10
N SER A 334 -14.42 -22.05 4.06
CA SER A 334 -13.04 -21.55 4.17
C SER A 334 -12.63 -20.69 2.97
N ARG A 335 -13.20 -20.94 1.78
CA ARG A 335 -13.02 -20.07 0.61
C ARG A 335 -13.76 -18.74 0.76
N ALA A 336 -14.98 -18.78 1.30
CA ALA A 336 -15.77 -17.55 1.53
C ALA A 336 -15.12 -16.65 2.59
N THR A 337 -14.66 -17.23 3.72
CA THR A 337 -13.93 -16.47 4.77
C THR A 337 -12.66 -15.83 4.24
N GLU A 338 -11.87 -16.55 3.45
CA GLU A 338 -10.67 -15.99 2.81
C GLU A 338 -11.03 -14.80 1.91
N ARG A 339 -12.07 -14.92 1.08
CA ARG A 339 -12.55 -13.82 0.21
C ARG A 339 -12.99 -12.61 1.02
N ILE A 340 -13.72 -12.81 2.13
CA ILE A 340 -14.15 -11.72 3.00
C ILE A 340 -12.93 -10.99 3.59
N VAL A 341 -11.89 -11.71 3.99
CA VAL A 341 -10.64 -11.13 4.50
C VAL A 341 -9.96 -10.25 3.44
N TYR A 342 -9.88 -10.72 2.19
CA TYR A 342 -9.31 -9.92 1.11
C TYR A 342 -10.17 -8.71 0.72
N VAL A 343 -11.50 -8.85 0.75
CA VAL A 343 -12.41 -7.69 0.55
C VAL A 343 -12.16 -6.63 1.62
N GLY A 344 -11.92 -7.03 2.88
CA GLY A 344 -11.59 -6.07 3.94
C GLY A 344 -10.34 -5.25 3.69
N TYR A 345 -9.31 -5.84 3.12
CA TYR A 345 -8.09 -5.14 2.74
C TYR A 345 -8.30 -4.16 1.57
N ALA A 346 -9.23 -4.49 0.68
CA ALA A 346 -9.57 -3.66 -0.46
C ALA A 346 -10.52 -2.50 -0.13
N LEU A 347 -11.10 -2.49 1.09
CA LEU A 347 -11.93 -1.39 1.54
C LEU A 347 -11.09 -0.12 1.67
N PRO A 348 -11.52 1.02 1.11
CA PRO A 348 -10.86 2.29 1.38
C PRO A 348 -10.83 2.57 2.89
N PRO A 349 -9.64 2.83 3.47
CA PRO A 349 -9.47 2.95 4.92
C PRO A 349 -10.40 3.99 5.56
N LEU A 350 -10.62 5.11 4.87
CA LEU A 350 -11.51 6.18 5.34
C LEU A 350 -12.98 5.73 5.39
N ALA A 351 -13.44 4.97 4.38
CA ALA A 351 -14.82 4.44 4.35
C ALA A 351 -15.03 3.39 5.46
N LEU A 352 -14.03 2.54 5.71
CA LEU A 352 -14.07 1.59 6.82
C LEU A 352 -14.09 2.33 8.18
N ALA A 353 -13.24 3.35 8.35
CA ALA A 353 -13.21 4.15 9.57
C ALA A 353 -14.58 4.79 9.86
N LEU A 354 -15.21 5.37 8.83
CA LEU A 354 -16.54 5.96 8.96
C LEU A 354 -17.61 4.91 9.30
N ALA A 355 -17.54 3.74 8.69
CA ALA A 355 -18.41 2.61 9.02
C ALA A 355 -18.26 2.18 10.50
N MET A 356 -17.03 2.14 11.01
CA MET A 356 -16.73 1.84 12.42
C MET A 356 -17.23 2.93 13.37
N VAL A 357 -17.15 4.21 12.97
CA VAL A 357 -17.75 5.33 13.71
C VAL A 357 -19.26 5.13 13.84
N PHE A 358 -19.96 4.89 12.73
CA PHE A 358 -21.42 4.70 12.75
C PHE A 358 -21.82 3.47 13.54
N PHE A 359 -21.12 2.37 13.37
CA PHE A 359 -21.33 1.15 14.15
C PHE A 359 -21.17 1.43 15.66
N SER A 360 -20.08 2.05 16.06
CA SER A 360 -19.82 2.29 17.49
C SER A 360 -20.84 3.25 18.12
N LEU A 361 -21.21 4.32 17.43
CA LEU A 361 -22.18 5.28 17.94
C LEU A 361 -23.58 4.66 18.14
N ARG A 362 -23.96 3.68 17.31
CA ARG A 362 -25.31 3.11 17.34
C ARG A 362 -25.40 1.83 18.17
N ALA A 363 -24.43 0.94 18.05
CA ALA A 363 -24.49 -0.39 18.65
C ALA A 363 -23.49 -0.64 19.78
N ALA A 364 -22.43 0.18 19.89
CA ALA A 364 -21.35 -0.06 20.83
C ALA A 364 -20.75 1.26 21.36
N ARG A 365 -21.58 2.16 21.86
CA ARG A 365 -21.19 3.51 22.34
C ARG A 365 -19.98 3.54 23.26
N PRO A 366 -19.77 2.59 24.21
CA PRO A 366 -18.59 2.59 25.06
C PRO A 366 -17.28 2.39 24.30
N LEU A 367 -17.33 1.84 23.07
CA LEU A 367 -16.16 1.65 22.24
C LEU A 367 -15.83 2.88 21.39
N TYR A 368 -16.74 3.84 21.26
CA TYR A 368 -16.49 5.04 20.45
C TYR A 368 -15.29 5.81 20.99
N GLN A 369 -14.37 6.19 20.09
CA GLN A 369 -13.09 6.84 20.43
C GLN A 369 -12.28 6.09 21.50
N SER A 370 -12.23 4.76 21.40
CA SER A 370 -11.44 3.91 22.28
C SER A 370 -10.32 3.20 21.54
N LEU A 371 -9.24 2.85 22.23
CA LEU A 371 -8.13 2.10 21.67
C LEU A 371 -8.57 0.71 21.14
N PRO A 372 -9.44 -0.05 21.83
CA PRO A 372 -9.95 -1.31 21.26
C PRO A 372 -10.66 -1.18 19.92
N LEU A 373 -11.43 -0.10 19.69
CA LEU A 373 -12.09 0.15 18.41
C LEU A 373 -11.07 0.42 17.30
N LEU A 374 -10.06 1.24 17.59
CA LEU A 374 -8.96 1.53 16.67
C LEU A 374 -8.18 0.26 16.30
N VAL A 375 -7.83 -0.56 17.31
CA VAL A 375 -7.16 -1.85 17.11
C VAL A 375 -8.02 -2.81 16.28
N ALA A 376 -9.33 -2.90 16.54
CA ALA A 376 -10.25 -3.72 15.76
C ALA A 376 -10.31 -3.27 14.28
N ALA A 377 -10.34 -1.97 14.03
CA ALA A 377 -10.32 -1.42 12.67
C ALA A 377 -9.01 -1.75 11.94
N TYR A 378 -7.87 -1.66 12.61
CA TYR A 378 -6.57 -2.08 12.05
C TYR A 378 -6.55 -3.58 11.74
N VAL A 379 -7.06 -4.42 12.64
CA VAL A 379 -7.15 -5.86 12.39
C VAL A 379 -8.00 -6.14 11.16
N ILE A 380 -9.16 -5.51 11.04
CA ILE A 380 -10.06 -5.68 9.89
C ILE A 380 -9.35 -5.29 8.59
N SER A 381 -8.65 -4.15 8.58
CA SER A 381 -7.95 -3.65 7.40
C SER A 381 -6.74 -4.50 7.00
N PHE A 382 -5.99 -5.01 7.99
CA PHE A 382 -4.68 -5.60 7.70
C PHE A 382 -4.63 -7.12 7.86
N LEU A 383 -5.75 -7.78 8.18
CA LEU A 383 -5.83 -9.23 8.35
C LEU A 383 -5.37 -10.00 7.10
N ALA A 384 -5.68 -9.50 5.90
CA ALA A 384 -5.25 -10.11 4.65
C ALA A 384 -3.71 -10.17 4.53
N LEU A 385 -3.02 -9.14 4.99
CA LEU A 385 -1.55 -9.08 4.99
C LEU A 385 -0.94 -10.11 5.95
N ALA A 386 -1.63 -10.39 7.07
CA ALA A 386 -1.20 -11.41 8.02
C ALA A 386 -1.41 -12.83 7.46
N THR A 387 -2.48 -13.06 6.67
CA THR A 387 -2.79 -14.40 6.15
C THR A 387 -1.80 -14.87 5.08
N GLY A 388 -1.22 -13.99 4.28
CA GLY A 388 -0.33 -14.31 3.17
C GLY A 388 0.90 -15.13 3.58
N PRO A 389 1.82 -14.60 4.41
CA PRO A 389 3.03 -15.30 4.84
C PRO A 389 2.74 -16.56 5.66
N ILE A 390 1.70 -16.56 6.51
CA ILE A 390 1.28 -17.73 7.29
C ILE A 390 0.81 -18.84 6.35
N ARG A 391 0.00 -18.52 5.36
CA ARG A 391 -0.46 -19.49 4.36
C ARG A 391 0.70 -20.07 3.54
N ALA A 392 1.66 -19.24 3.12
CA ALA A 392 2.85 -19.69 2.41
C ALA A 392 3.67 -20.68 3.25
N ALA A 393 3.85 -20.40 4.55
CA ALA A 393 4.53 -21.29 5.48
C ALA A 393 3.76 -22.62 5.68
N LEU A 394 2.42 -22.56 5.78
CA LEU A 394 1.57 -23.76 5.89
C LEU A 394 1.62 -24.66 4.65
N LEU A 395 1.69 -24.09 3.46
CA LEU A 395 1.83 -24.87 2.22
C LEU A 395 3.15 -25.63 2.14
N GLN A 396 4.19 -25.11 2.79
CA GLN A 396 5.51 -25.76 2.88
C GLN A 396 5.60 -26.77 4.04
N ALA A 397 4.68 -26.73 5.02
CA ALA A 397 4.67 -27.64 6.15
C ALA A 397 4.04 -28.99 5.78
N PRO A 398 4.77 -30.12 5.87
CA PRO A 398 4.24 -31.42 5.51
C PRO A 398 3.08 -31.85 6.42
N ARG A 399 1.95 -32.25 5.82
CA ARG A 399 0.79 -32.78 6.57
C ARG A 399 1.11 -34.03 7.37
N ARG A 400 2.04 -34.86 6.87
CA ARG A 400 2.49 -36.08 7.51
C ARG A 400 3.03 -35.90 8.94
N LEU A 401 3.61 -34.76 9.26
CA LEU A 401 4.13 -34.45 10.62
C LEU A 401 2.98 -34.39 11.64
N GLU A 402 1.88 -33.78 11.24
CA GLU A 402 0.68 -33.67 12.08
C GLU A 402 -0.01 -35.01 12.23
N GLU A 403 -0.09 -35.81 11.17
CA GLU A 403 -0.63 -37.15 11.16
C GLU A 403 0.21 -38.10 12.04
N ALA A 404 1.53 -38.07 11.94
CA ALA A 404 2.44 -38.84 12.79
C ALA A 404 2.30 -38.47 14.28
N ALA A 405 2.20 -37.18 14.61
CA ALA A 405 1.99 -36.74 15.98
C ALA A 405 0.65 -37.27 16.56
N ARG A 406 -0.40 -37.31 15.74
CA ARG A 406 -1.69 -37.88 16.13
C ARG A 406 -1.63 -39.40 16.30
N SER A 407 -0.88 -40.11 15.46
CA SER A 407 -0.65 -41.55 15.58
C SER A 407 0.13 -41.92 16.86
N LEU A 408 0.92 -40.99 17.39
CA LEU A 408 1.61 -41.08 18.68
C LEU A 408 0.72 -40.72 19.89
N GLY A 409 -0.59 -40.52 19.68
CA GLY A 409 -1.57 -40.31 20.75
C GLY A 409 -1.76 -38.81 21.12
N LEU A 410 -1.20 -37.86 20.39
CA LEU A 410 -1.46 -36.47 20.65
C LEU A 410 -2.86 -36.05 20.18
N SER A 411 -3.54 -35.25 21.02
CA SER A 411 -4.81 -34.62 20.60
C SER A 411 -4.61 -33.72 19.38
N PRO A 412 -5.65 -33.44 18.58
CA PRO A 412 -5.51 -32.54 17.40
C PRO A 412 -4.89 -31.19 17.70
N LEU A 413 -5.28 -30.57 18.83
CA LEU A 413 -4.74 -29.30 19.27
C LEU A 413 -3.26 -29.41 19.68
N ALA A 414 -2.90 -30.47 20.43
CA ALA A 414 -1.52 -30.73 20.84
C ALA A 414 -0.63 -31.06 19.63
N ALA A 415 -1.10 -31.81 18.66
CA ALA A 415 -0.40 -32.05 17.40
C ALA A 415 -0.17 -30.77 16.66
N PHE A 416 -1.20 -29.93 16.48
CA PHE A 416 -1.07 -28.60 15.84
C PHE A 416 -0.04 -27.71 16.56
N THR A 417 -0.16 -27.51 17.86
CA THR A 417 0.70 -26.60 18.62
C THR A 417 2.15 -27.08 18.71
N ARG A 418 2.39 -28.42 18.79
CA ARG A 418 3.73 -28.98 18.93
C ARG A 418 4.44 -29.22 17.60
N THR A 419 3.71 -29.43 16.49
CA THR A 419 4.33 -29.71 15.18
C THR A 419 4.18 -28.57 14.18
N VAL A 420 2.97 -27.99 14.04
CA VAL A 420 2.68 -27.00 13.00
C VAL A 420 3.12 -25.60 13.44
N VAL A 421 2.74 -25.14 14.63
CA VAL A 421 3.07 -23.80 15.13
C VAL A 421 4.57 -23.49 15.10
N PRO A 422 5.48 -24.40 15.53
CA PRO A 422 6.92 -24.15 15.41
C PRO A 422 7.41 -23.97 13.98
N LEU A 423 6.79 -24.64 13.00
CA LEU A 423 7.12 -24.46 11.58
C LEU A 423 6.60 -23.12 11.03
N LEU A 424 5.47 -22.63 11.57
CA LEU A 424 4.86 -21.38 11.17
C LEU A 424 5.54 -20.15 11.77
N ARG A 425 6.41 -20.28 12.77
CA ARG A 425 7.00 -19.15 13.51
C ARG A 425 7.59 -18.06 12.61
N ARG A 426 8.27 -18.47 11.52
CA ARG A 426 8.84 -17.51 10.55
C ARG A 426 7.74 -16.76 9.79
N GLY A 427 6.70 -17.46 9.33
CA GLY A 427 5.55 -16.85 8.67
C GLY A 427 4.76 -15.94 9.61
N MET A 428 4.57 -16.34 10.86
CA MET A 428 3.90 -15.55 11.90
C MET A 428 4.68 -14.26 12.22
N LEU A 429 6.00 -14.37 12.40
CA LEU A 429 6.86 -13.21 12.64
C LEU A 429 6.85 -12.26 11.43
N ALA A 430 6.96 -12.78 10.21
CA ALA A 430 6.88 -11.96 9.00
C ALA A 430 5.53 -11.24 8.90
N SER A 431 4.42 -11.93 9.18
CA SER A 431 3.08 -11.34 9.21
C SER A 431 2.94 -10.26 10.28
N MET A 432 3.46 -10.53 11.48
CA MET A 432 3.41 -9.58 12.60
C MET A 432 4.17 -8.29 12.28
N VAL A 433 5.38 -8.43 11.76
CA VAL A 433 6.22 -7.28 11.35
C VAL A 433 5.53 -6.49 10.22
N LEU A 434 4.99 -7.18 9.22
CA LEU A 434 4.32 -6.53 8.09
C LEU A 434 3.11 -5.70 8.54
N VAL A 435 2.22 -6.30 9.35
CA VAL A 435 1.04 -5.59 9.90
C VAL A 435 1.47 -4.45 10.80
N PHE A 436 2.46 -4.66 11.68
CA PHE A 436 2.96 -3.64 12.59
C PHE A 436 3.48 -2.40 11.83
N VAL A 437 4.34 -2.61 10.83
CA VAL A 437 4.93 -1.50 10.05
C VAL A 437 3.86 -0.73 9.27
N ILE A 438 2.86 -1.41 8.72
CA ILE A 438 1.79 -0.75 7.97
C ILE A 438 0.87 0.01 8.93
N ALA A 439 0.50 -0.57 10.07
CA ALA A 439 -0.33 0.07 11.07
C ALA A 439 0.36 1.30 11.72
N MET A 440 1.69 1.27 11.92
CA MET A 440 2.47 2.40 12.45
C MET A 440 2.37 3.68 11.60
N LYS A 441 2.16 3.55 10.30
CA LYS A 441 2.06 4.68 9.37
C LYS A 441 0.65 4.90 8.83
N GLU A 442 -0.32 4.18 9.40
CA GLU A 442 -1.72 4.34 9.01
C GLU A 442 -2.25 5.70 9.48
N LEU A 443 -2.94 6.42 8.59
CA LEU A 443 -3.46 7.75 8.85
C LEU A 443 -4.99 7.81 8.88
N PRO A 444 -5.76 7.47 7.83
CA PRO A 444 -7.19 7.72 7.75
C PRO A 444 -8.00 7.02 8.85
N ILE A 445 -7.70 5.79 9.19
CA ILE A 445 -8.39 5.06 10.27
C ILE A 445 -8.07 5.70 11.63
N THR A 446 -6.78 5.97 11.87
CA THR A 446 -6.33 6.62 13.10
C THR A 446 -6.97 7.98 13.29
N PHE A 447 -6.99 8.77 12.20
CA PHE A 447 -7.51 10.14 12.24
C PHE A 447 -8.98 10.21 12.67
N LEU A 448 -9.81 9.22 12.28
CA LEU A 448 -11.23 9.18 12.65
C LEU A 448 -11.55 8.43 13.94
N LEU A 449 -10.75 7.41 14.31
CA LEU A 449 -11.09 6.48 15.39
C LEU A 449 -10.21 6.61 16.63
N ALA A 450 -9.10 7.34 16.57
CA ALA A 450 -8.23 7.50 17.72
C ALA A 450 -8.95 8.15 18.90
N PRO A 451 -8.68 7.73 20.13
CA PRO A 451 -9.17 8.40 21.32
C PRO A 451 -8.77 9.88 21.37
N THR A 452 -9.55 10.71 22.00
CA THR A 452 -9.22 12.13 22.19
C THR A 452 -7.87 12.28 22.88
N GLY A 453 -6.97 13.09 22.32
CA GLY A 453 -5.60 13.28 22.82
C GLY A 453 -4.61 12.19 22.42
N TYR A 454 -5.05 11.15 21.70
CA TYR A 454 -4.18 10.07 21.21
C TYR A 454 -3.58 10.41 19.85
N THR A 455 -2.53 11.22 19.85
CA THR A 455 -1.90 11.71 18.62
C THR A 455 -0.75 10.79 18.21
N THR A 456 -0.94 10.02 17.13
CA THR A 456 0.11 9.18 16.53
C THR A 456 1.05 10.00 15.66
N LEU A 457 2.16 9.39 15.23
CA LEU A 457 3.12 10.05 14.33
C LEU A 457 2.45 10.48 13.01
N SER A 458 1.61 9.63 12.40
CA SER A 458 0.93 9.93 11.13
C SER A 458 -0.04 11.10 11.26
N VAL A 459 -0.83 11.12 12.33
CA VAL A 459 -1.76 12.22 12.63
C VAL A 459 -1.01 13.51 12.91
N ALA A 460 0.11 13.45 13.66
CA ALA A 460 0.94 14.62 13.95
C ALA A 460 1.54 15.25 12.69
N VAL A 461 2.06 14.41 11.76
CA VAL A 461 2.56 14.89 10.47
C VAL A 461 1.45 15.54 9.66
N PHE A 462 0.30 14.86 9.53
CA PHE A 462 -0.81 15.34 8.73
C PHE A 462 -1.37 16.67 9.25
N SER A 463 -1.69 16.77 10.53
CA SER A 463 -2.28 17.97 11.13
C SER A 463 -1.35 19.18 10.97
N ARG A 464 -0.08 19.05 11.35
CA ARG A 464 0.89 20.15 11.23
C ARG A 464 1.14 20.56 9.78
N THR A 465 1.20 19.57 8.87
CA THR A 465 1.38 19.86 7.43
C THR A 465 0.17 20.59 6.85
N SER A 466 -1.05 20.22 7.24
CA SER A 466 -2.28 20.88 6.78
C SER A 466 -2.38 22.32 7.26
N GLU A 467 -1.82 22.63 8.42
CA GLU A 467 -1.69 23.97 9.01
C GLU A 467 -0.46 24.75 8.48
N ALA A 468 0.31 24.18 7.55
CA ALA A 468 1.55 24.73 7.02
C ALA A 468 2.70 24.87 8.03
N LEU A 469 2.64 24.17 9.16
CA LEU A 469 3.68 24.11 10.20
C LEU A 469 4.74 23.06 9.85
N LEU A 470 5.43 23.25 8.71
CA LEU A 470 6.30 22.23 8.12
C LEU A 470 7.52 21.92 8.98
N ALA A 471 8.11 22.90 9.66
CA ALA A 471 9.23 22.69 10.58
C ALA A 471 8.81 21.83 11.78
N GLU A 472 7.60 22.04 12.30
CA GLU A 472 7.07 21.23 13.40
C GLU A 472 6.66 19.81 12.97
N ALA A 473 6.23 19.64 11.72
CA ALA A 473 5.89 18.34 11.15
C ALA A 473 7.13 17.45 10.89
N ALA A 474 8.28 18.07 10.57
CA ALA A 474 9.48 17.39 10.13
C ALA A 474 10.03 16.33 11.13
N PRO A 475 10.11 16.56 12.45
CA PRO A 475 10.59 15.55 13.40
C PRO A 475 9.72 14.28 13.42
N TYR A 476 8.41 14.41 13.32
CA TYR A 476 7.46 13.28 13.28
C TYR A 476 7.56 12.53 11.95
N ALA A 477 7.68 13.25 10.83
CA ALA A 477 7.87 12.66 9.52
C ALA A 477 9.21 11.92 9.41
N ALA A 478 10.28 12.49 9.97
CA ALA A 478 11.59 11.84 10.05
C ALA A 478 11.53 10.54 10.87
N ALA A 479 10.85 10.54 12.01
CA ALA A 479 10.66 9.34 12.83
C ALA A 479 9.95 8.22 12.07
N ILE A 480 8.87 8.53 11.31
CA ILE A 480 8.15 7.54 10.49
C ILE A 480 9.05 6.99 9.38
N VAL A 481 9.75 7.87 8.66
CA VAL A 481 10.59 7.47 7.52
C VAL A 481 11.77 6.64 7.98
N LEU A 482 12.45 7.03 9.05
CA LEU A 482 13.56 6.27 9.63
C LEU A 482 13.11 4.89 10.08
N PHE A 483 12.00 4.82 10.83
CA PHE A 483 11.42 3.57 11.28
C PHE A 483 11.04 2.67 10.08
N SER A 484 10.31 3.19 9.10
CA SER A 484 9.89 2.42 7.92
C SER A 484 11.07 1.98 7.07
N SER A 485 12.09 2.82 6.91
CA SER A 485 13.31 2.50 6.14
C SER A 485 14.12 1.38 6.79
N LEU A 486 14.20 1.36 8.12
CA LEU A 486 14.86 0.28 8.87
C LEU A 486 14.19 -1.07 8.55
N PHE A 487 12.86 -1.12 8.58
CA PHE A 487 12.14 -2.36 8.31
C PHE A 487 12.21 -2.80 6.84
N VAL A 488 12.11 -1.87 5.90
CA VAL A 488 12.32 -2.17 4.46
C VAL A 488 13.74 -2.71 4.23
N GLY A 489 14.75 -2.09 4.86
CA GLY A 489 16.14 -2.56 4.80
C GLY A 489 16.33 -3.97 5.39
N LEU A 490 15.66 -4.28 6.51
CA LEU A 490 15.70 -5.62 7.11
C LEU A 490 15.03 -6.67 6.20
N LEU A 491 13.88 -6.37 5.62
CA LEU A 491 13.20 -7.26 4.67
C LEU A 491 14.08 -7.57 3.45
N LEU A 492 14.70 -6.55 2.85
CA LEU A 492 15.58 -6.72 1.69
C LEU A 492 16.84 -7.54 2.02
N ARG A 493 17.41 -7.39 3.23
CA ARG A 493 18.54 -8.24 3.68
C ARG A 493 18.13 -9.69 3.88
N TYR A 494 16.90 -9.93 4.29
CA TYR A 494 16.39 -11.29 4.50
C TYR A 494 16.13 -12.02 3.19
N GLU A 495 15.57 -11.33 2.19
CA GLU A 495 15.38 -11.87 0.83
C GLU A 495 16.71 -12.13 0.11
N GLY A 496 17.70 -11.25 0.24
CA GLY A 496 19.01 -11.37 -0.42
C GLY A 496 19.92 -12.48 0.15
N ARG A 497 19.55 -13.13 1.26
CA ARG A 497 20.26 -14.31 1.79
C ARG A 497 19.78 -15.63 1.22
N GLY A 498 18.74 -15.62 0.39
CA GLY A 498 18.18 -16.79 -0.30
C GLY A 498 18.65 -16.94 -1.77
N GLU A 499 19.42 -15.97 -2.31
CA GLU A 499 20.08 -16.02 -3.62
C GLU A 499 21.58 -16.27 -3.44
#